data_ac49e3ae7bf720c1bab7bd2143790919
#
_entry.id   ac49e3ae7bf720c1bab7bd2143790919
#
_cell.length_a   1.000
_cell.length_b   1.000
_cell.length_c   1.000
_cell.angle_alpha   90.00
_cell.angle_beta   90.00
_cell.angle_gamma   90.00
#
_symmetry.space_group_name_H-M   'P 1'
#
loop_
_entity.id
_entity.type
_entity.pdbx_description
1 polymer ?
#
loop_
_entity_poly.entity_id
_entity_poly.type
_entity_poly.pdbx_seq_one_letter_code
_entity_poly.pdbx_strand_id
1 'polypeptide(L)'
;MTTPKKYKAAPKFGLCLDWETSGSTWGEMQYAKDWQGLSFGAVIFDFKTLSPVETLYREIKYYPNGPAGDKNWGWSMEAQNIHGITREHLEKHGVEHEEAACDLGSLILEYFGPKAYIPFLGHNRNFDEAFTRQLLEPYGIMPGLFHVHMDTSGLALLTLGVYRSDDLFDFLGLEERAEHNALTDAIYTLEAAKRIRQFVNIGLYGEE
;
A
#
# COMPACT_ATOMS: atom_id res chain seq x y z
N MET A 1 -12.78 -43.52 1.31
CA MET A 1 -12.33 -42.33 2.06
C MET A 1 -11.36 -41.59 1.16
N THR A 2 -11.74 -40.40 0.65
CA THR A 2 -10.86 -39.57 -0.17
C THR A 2 -9.86 -38.87 0.78
N THR A 3 -8.57 -39.04 0.53
CA THR A 3 -7.50 -38.33 1.26
C THR A 3 -7.78 -36.84 1.15
N PRO A 4 -7.79 -36.08 2.27
CA PRO A 4 -8.02 -34.63 2.19
C PRO A 4 -6.95 -33.98 1.31
N LYS A 5 -7.40 -33.20 0.31
CA LYS A 5 -6.48 -32.40 -0.51
C LYS A 5 -5.61 -31.53 0.39
N LYS A 6 -4.28 -31.69 0.33
CA LYS A 6 -3.36 -30.76 0.98
C LYS A 6 -3.41 -29.45 0.19
N TYR A 7 -4.00 -28.43 0.76
CA TYR A 7 -3.90 -27.07 0.25
C TYR A 7 -2.48 -26.52 0.49
N LYS A 8 -2.00 -25.69 -0.44
CA LYS A 8 -0.73 -24.98 -0.25
C LYS A 8 -0.87 -24.06 0.97
N ALA A 9 0.07 -24.10 1.89
CA ALA A 9 0.05 -23.21 3.05
C ALA A 9 0.08 -21.74 2.60
N ALA A 10 -0.63 -20.89 3.34
CA ALA A 10 -0.53 -19.46 3.13
C ALA A 10 0.93 -18.99 3.40
N PRO A 11 1.38 -17.91 2.74
CA PRO A 11 2.68 -17.30 3.03
C PRO A 11 2.76 -16.89 4.50
N LYS A 12 3.98 -16.81 5.04
CA LYS A 12 4.18 -16.38 6.43
C LYS A 12 3.92 -14.89 6.59
N PHE A 13 4.43 -14.09 5.65
CA PHE A 13 4.33 -12.64 5.67
C PHE A 13 3.60 -12.11 4.44
N GLY A 14 3.00 -10.93 4.60
CA GLY A 14 2.49 -10.09 3.53
C GLY A 14 3.00 -8.66 3.68
N LEU A 15 2.87 -7.89 2.61
CA LEU A 15 3.19 -6.48 2.54
C LEU A 15 1.90 -5.69 2.36
N CYS A 16 1.64 -4.72 3.22
CA CYS A 16 0.61 -3.71 3.02
C CYS A 16 1.29 -2.38 2.72
N LEU A 17 0.84 -1.70 1.68
CA LEU A 17 1.39 -0.42 1.24
C LEU A 17 0.27 0.57 0.96
N ASP A 18 0.57 1.84 1.24
CA ASP A 18 -0.23 2.99 0.86
C ASP A 18 0.70 4.13 0.44
N TRP A 19 0.24 5.00 -0.49
CA TRP A 19 1.00 6.09 -1.05
C TRP A 19 0.26 7.42 -0.99
N GLU A 20 0.94 8.47 -0.53
CA GLU A 20 0.55 9.84 -0.85
C GLU A 20 1.30 10.31 -2.11
N THR A 21 0.62 11.05 -2.96
CA THR A 21 1.13 11.36 -4.30
C THR A 21 0.96 12.83 -4.66
N SER A 22 1.75 13.31 -5.61
CA SER A 22 1.64 14.69 -6.10
C SER A 22 0.34 14.96 -6.88
N GLY A 23 -0.46 13.93 -7.13
CA GLY A 23 -1.77 14.00 -7.77
C GLY A 23 -2.22 12.63 -8.27
N SER A 24 -3.45 12.60 -8.77
CA SER A 24 -4.03 11.42 -9.42
C SER A 24 -4.92 11.86 -10.58
N THR A 25 -4.90 11.10 -11.68
CA THR A 25 -5.83 11.32 -12.81
C THR A 25 -6.82 10.17 -12.83
N TRP A 26 -8.07 10.45 -12.49
CA TRP A 26 -9.15 9.48 -12.56
C TRP A 26 -9.43 9.11 -14.03
N GLY A 27 -9.43 7.82 -14.35
CA GLY A 27 -9.83 7.29 -15.65
C GLY A 27 -8.72 6.75 -16.53
N GLU A 28 -7.46 7.01 -16.24
CA GLU A 28 -6.32 6.38 -16.90
C GLU A 28 -5.52 5.53 -15.91
N MET A 29 -5.31 4.24 -16.20
CA MET A 29 -4.52 3.35 -15.35
C MET A 29 -2.99 3.66 -15.37
N GLN A 30 -2.62 4.93 -15.53
CA GLN A 30 -1.25 5.41 -15.66
C GLN A 30 -0.89 6.48 -14.62
N TYR A 31 -1.44 6.34 -13.41
CA TYR A 31 -1.23 7.32 -12.32
C TYR A 31 0.23 7.72 -12.12
N ALA A 32 1.13 6.75 -12.08
CA ALA A 32 2.55 6.97 -11.84
C ALA A 32 3.34 7.49 -13.04
N LYS A 33 2.69 7.76 -14.20
CA LYS A 33 3.34 8.37 -15.35
C LYS A 33 3.44 9.88 -15.22
N ASP A 34 2.35 10.51 -14.79
CA ASP A 34 2.19 11.96 -14.77
C ASP A 34 2.35 12.55 -13.36
N TRP A 35 2.42 11.71 -12.33
CA TRP A 35 2.49 12.07 -10.93
C TRP A 35 3.59 11.32 -10.19
N GLN A 36 4.15 11.93 -9.15
CA GLN A 36 5.17 11.30 -8.30
C GLN A 36 4.57 10.77 -7.00
N GLY A 37 5.04 9.62 -6.53
CA GLY A 37 4.87 9.18 -5.15
C GLY A 37 5.66 10.07 -4.20
N LEU A 38 5.00 10.72 -3.24
CA LEU A 38 5.60 11.68 -2.32
C LEU A 38 5.96 11.07 -0.97
N SER A 39 5.14 10.17 -0.50
CA SER A 39 5.44 9.37 0.69
C SER A 39 4.81 7.99 0.58
N PHE A 40 5.39 7.03 1.27
CA PHE A 40 4.80 5.71 1.42
C PHE A 40 4.85 5.22 2.86
N GLY A 41 3.82 4.44 3.20
CA GLY A 41 3.77 3.63 4.40
C GLY A 41 3.75 2.16 4.03
N ALA A 42 4.77 1.42 4.48
CA ALA A 42 4.89 -0.01 4.27
C ALA A 42 4.75 -0.76 5.60
N VAL A 43 3.93 -1.79 5.61
CA VAL A 43 3.69 -2.65 6.78
C VAL A 43 3.94 -4.10 6.39
N ILE A 44 4.95 -4.70 6.95
CA ILE A 44 5.09 -6.16 6.92
C ILE A 44 4.14 -6.73 7.98
N PHE A 45 3.33 -7.68 7.59
CA PHE A 45 2.37 -8.30 8.50
C PHE A 45 2.48 -9.82 8.51
N ASP A 46 2.20 -10.43 9.66
CA ASP A 46 2.01 -11.88 9.79
C ASP A 46 0.68 -12.27 9.14
N PHE A 47 0.74 -13.18 8.16
CA PHE A 47 -0.44 -13.56 7.37
C PHE A 47 -1.49 -14.33 8.16
N LYS A 48 -1.07 -15.02 9.22
CA LYS A 48 -1.98 -15.79 10.06
C LYS A 48 -2.83 -14.90 10.96
N THR A 49 -2.20 -13.90 11.58
CA THR A 49 -2.86 -13.02 12.56
C THR A 49 -3.34 -11.69 11.97
N LEU A 50 -2.82 -11.28 10.80
CA LEU A 50 -2.94 -9.94 10.22
C LEU A 50 -2.48 -8.85 11.21
N SER A 51 -1.39 -9.13 11.93
CA SER A 51 -0.78 -8.18 12.84
C SER A 51 0.49 -7.60 12.22
N PRO A 52 0.77 -6.30 12.40
CA PRO A 52 2.02 -5.70 11.97
C PRO A 52 3.23 -6.40 12.62
N VAL A 53 4.28 -6.58 11.85
CA VAL A 53 5.58 -7.13 12.28
C VAL A 53 6.65 -6.07 12.21
N GLU A 54 6.67 -5.29 11.11
CA GLU A 54 7.57 -4.18 10.89
C GLU A 54 6.91 -3.12 10.05
N THR A 55 7.33 -1.87 10.24
CA THR A 55 6.80 -0.72 9.49
C THR A 55 7.93 0.14 8.96
N LEU A 56 7.71 0.73 7.79
CA LEU A 56 8.61 1.72 7.19
C LEU A 56 7.79 2.88 6.65
N TYR A 57 8.18 4.10 6.99
CA TYR A 57 7.63 5.32 6.42
C TYR A 57 8.75 6.16 5.82
N ARG A 58 8.53 6.68 4.61
CA ARG A 58 9.43 7.64 3.97
C ARG A 58 8.65 8.72 3.26
N GLU A 59 9.13 9.93 3.39
CA GLU A 59 8.81 11.07 2.53
C GLU A 59 9.94 11.25 1.53
N ILE A 60 9.61 11.56 0.29
CA ILE A 60 10.55 11.59 -0.84
C ILE A 60 10.58 13.00 -1.41
N LYS A 61 11.75 13.56 -1.65
CA LYS A 61 11.89 14.84 -2.34
C LYS A 61 11.10 14.85 -3.64
N TYR A 62 10.52 16.01 -3.97
CA TYR A 62 9.77 16.15 -5.21
C TYR A 62 10.71 16.48 -6.38
N TYR A 63 10.63 15.69 -7.42
CA TYR A 63 11.42 15.83 -8.65
C TYR A 63 10.48 16.08 -9.83
N PRO A 64 10.20 17.34 -10.22
CA PRO A 64 9.26 17.64 -11.30
C PRO A 64 9.67 16.99 -12.63
N ASN A 65 10.96 16.81 -12.85
CA ASN A 65 11.50 16.18 -14.05
C ASN A 65 11.89 14.69 -13.84
N GLY A 66 11.49 14.09 -12.73
CA GLY A 66 11.94 12.77 -12.33
C GLY A 66 13.40 12.73 -11.86
N PRO A 67 13.82 11.67 -11.15
CA PRO A 67 15.19 11.58 -10.64
C PRO A 67 16.26 11.51 -11.75
N ALA A 68 15.91 11.02 -12.93
CA ALA A 68 16.79 10.97 -14.11
C ALA A 68 16.60 12.15 -15.08
N GLY A 69 15.69 13.08 -14.79
CA GLY A 69 15.39 14.24 -15.65
C GLY A 69 14.58 13.89 -16.91
N ASP A 70 13.92 12.74 -16.94
CA ASP A 70 13.20 12.19 -18.10
C ASP A 70 11.67 12.20 -17.95
N LYS A 71 11.15 12.79 -16.86
CA LYS A 71 9.72 12.88 -16.54
C LYS A 71 9.21 14.32 -16.61
N ASN A 72 7.92 14.47 -16.51
CA ASN A 72 7.24 15.76 -16.34
C ASN A 72 6.10 15.55 -15.34
N TRP A 73 6.47 15.35 -14.07
CA TRP A 73 5.50 15.09 -13.02
C TRP A 73 4.81 16.36 -12.55
N GLY A 74 3.49 16.26 -12.50
CA GLY A 74 2.61 17.34 -12.04
C GLY A 74 2.57 17.47 -10.52
N TRP A 75 1.94 18.57 -10.09
CA TRP A 75 1.60 18.82 -8.68
C TRP A 75 0.16 19.30 -8.58
N SER A 76 -0.67 18.57 -7.86
CA SER A 76 -2.07 18.89 -7.62
C SER A 76 -2.25 19.56 -6.26
N MET A 77 -2.86 20.74 -6.26
CA MET A 77 -3.26 21.41 -5.02
C MET A 77 -4.38 20.68 -4.30
N GLU A 78 -5.22 19.94 -5.04
CA GLU A 78 -6.28 19.11 -4.47
C GLU A 78 -5.67 17.95 -3.65
N ALA A 79 -4.69 17.23 -4.21
CA ALA A 79 -3.97 16.18 -3.51
C ALA A 79 -3.24 16.74 -2.27
N GLN A 80 -2.54 17.87 -2.43
CA GLN A 80 -1.88 18.54 -1.30
C GLN A 80 -2.85 18.88 -0.16
N ASN A 81 -4.06 19.34 -0.48
CA ASN A 81 -5.06 19.67 0.54
C ASN A 81 -5.57 18.43 1.30
N ILE A 82 -5.48 17.24 0.70
CA ILE A 82 -5.89 15.99 1.32
C ILE A 82 -4.82 15.49 2.31
N HIS A 83 -3.56 15.42 1.90
CA HIS A 83 -2.48 14.84 2.72
C HIS A 83 -1.60 15.89 3.43
N GLY A 84 -1.77 17.19 3.15
CA GLY A 84 -1.02 18.27 3.81
C GLY A 84 0.45 18.41 3.42
N ILE A 85 1.02 17.50 2.63
CA ILE A 85 2.44 17.50 2.26
C ILE A 85 2.71 18.62 1.26
N THR A 86 3.65 19.53 1.57
CA THR A 86 4.05 20.63 0.68
C THR A 86 5.41 20.36 0.03
N ARG A 87 5.71 21.05 -1.07
CA ARG A 87 7.02 20.95 -1.73
C ARG A 87 8.15 21.40 -0.81
N GLU A 88 7.92 22.48 -0.06
CA GLU A 88 8.89 23.03 0.89
C GLU A 88 9.17 22.04 2.02
N HIS A 89 8.14 21.31 2.48
CA HIS A 89 8.30 20.26 3.47
C HIS A 89 9.17 19.13 2.91
N LEU A 90 8.88 18.64 1.71
CA LEU A 90 9.64 17.56 1.07
C LEU A 90 11.09 17.95 0.75
N GLU A 91 11.32 19.20 0.34
CA GLU A 91 12.69 19.69 0.10
C GLU A 91 13.53 19.64 1.37
N LYS A 92 12.91 19.92 2.52
CA LYS A 92 13.60 20.00 3.82
C LYS A 92 13.72 18.64 4.51
N HIS A 93 12.72 17.79 4.40
CA HIS A 93 12.56 16.58 5.21
C HIS A 93 12.53 15.29 4.39
N GLY A 94 12.22 15.38 3.10
CA GLY A 94 12.19 14.21 2.22
C GLY A 94 13.58 13.64 1.98
N VAL A 95 13.67 12.32 1.89
CA VAL A 95 14.89 11.63 1.50
C VAL A 95 15.06 11.64 -0.02
N GLU A 96 16.25 11.33 -0.50
CA GLU A 96 16.50 11.15 -1.93
C GLU A 96 15.72 9.94 -2.47
N HIS A 97 15.32 10.02 -3.73
CA HIS A 97 14.51 8.98 -4.38
C HIS A 97 15.20 7.60 -4.34
N GLU A 98 16.53 7.57 -4.54
CA GLU A 98 17.34 6.34 -4.46
C GLU A 98 17.37 5.78 -3.04
N GLU A 99 17.50 6.63 -2.03
CA GLU A 99 17.50 6.22 -0.62
C GLU A 99 16.17 5.55 -0.25
N ALA A 100 15.05 6.18 -0.62
CA ALA A 100 13.72 5.60 -0.40
C ALA A 100 13.55 4.25 -1.11
N ALA A 101 14.06 4.12 -2.34
CA ALA A 101 14.03 2.88 -3.11
C ALA A 101 14.87 1.78 -2.46
N CYS A 102 16.06 2.11 -1.96
CA CYS A 102 16.94 1.18 -1.26
C CYS A 102 16.31 0.71 0.06
N ASP A 103 15.68 1.61 0.81
CA ASP A 103 15.04 1.27 2.09
C ASP A 103 13.86 0.32 1.89
N LEU A 104 12.96 0.63 0.95
CA LEU A 104 11.83 -0.25 0.63
C LEU A 104 12.30 -1.58 0.03
N GLY A 105 13.30 -1.54 -0.87
CA GLY A 105 13.90 -2.73 -1.45
C GLY A 105 14.55 -3.64 -0.42
N SER A 106 15.24 -3.07 0.57
CA SER A 106 15.88 -3.80 1.67
C SER A 106 14.85 -4.47 2.57
N LEU A 107 13.79 -3.75 2.95
CA LEU A 107 12.67 -4.31 3.71
C LEU A 107 12.04 -5.50 2.98
N ILE A 108 11.77 -5.35 1.68
CA ILE A 108 11.21 -6.43 0.87
C ILE A 108 12.16 -7.62 0.79
N LEU A 109 13.44 -7.38 0.58
CA LEU A 109 14.44 -8.44 0.46
C LEU A 109 14.60 -9.23 1.76
N GLU A 110 14.56 -8.55 2.91
CA GLU A 110 14.67 -9.16 4.24
C GLU A 110 13.56 -10.17 4.51
N TYR A 111 12.30 -9.81 4.24
CA TYR A 111 11.16 -10.65 4.58
C TYR A 111 10.78 -11.67 3.52
N PHE A 112 11.02 -11.36 2.25
CA PHE A 112 10.55 -12.18 1.12
C PHE A 112 11.68 -12.80 0.32
N GLY A 113 12.92 -12.30 0.44
CA GLY A 113 14.05 -12.75 -0.35
C GLY A 113 13.96 -12.32 -1.83
N PRO A 114 14.98 -12.63 -2.64
CA PRO A 114 15.15 -12.04 -3.98
C PRO A 114 14.23 -12.62 -5.06
N LYS A 115 13.53 -13.72 -4.80
CA LYS A 115 12.70 -14.44 -5.80
C LYS A 115 11.29 -14.75 -5.31
N ALA A 116 10.90 -14.20 -4.20
CA ALA A 116 9.58 -14.49 -3.64
C ALA A 116 8.46 -13.72 -4.36
N TYR A 117 7.31 -14.36 -4.48
CA TYR A 117 6.07 -13.66 -4.80
C TYR A 117 5.51 -13.08 -3.51
N ILE A 118 5.33 -11.78 -3.49
CA ILE A 118 4.92 -11.03 -2.30
C ILE A 118 3.39 -10.88 -2.30
N PRO A 119 2.69 -11.43 -1.31
CA PRO A 119 1.29 -11.09 -1.11
C PRO A 119 1.17 -9.62 -0.74
N PHE A 120 0.55 -8.85 -1.62
CA PHE A 120 0.41 -7.41 -1.46
C PHE A 120 -1.03 -7.02 -1.18
N LEU A 121 -1.22 -6.31 -0.08
CA LEU A 121 -2.47 -5.75 0.38
C LEU A 121 -2.48 -4.24 0.16
N GLY A 122 -3.57 -3.70 -0.34
CA GLY A 122 -3.82 -2.27 -0.48
C GLY A 122 -5.31 -1.96 -0.45
N HIS A 123 -5.64 -0.69 -0.44
CA HIS A 123 -6.99 -0.20 -0.72
C HIS A 123 -6.96 0.50 -2.08
N ASN A 124 -7.57 -0.09 -3.11
CA ASN A 124 -7.32 0.24 -4.51
C ASN A 124 -5.85 -0.03 -4.91
N ARG A 125 -5.40 -1.20 -4.59
CA ARG A 125 -4.03 -1.72 -4.67
C ARG A 125 -3.27 -1.41 -5.98
N ASN A 126 -3.95 -1.33 -7.12
CA ASN A 126 -3.30 -1.03 -8.40
C ASN A 126 -2.65 0.35 -8.43
N PHE A 127 -3.22 1.30 -7.68
CA PHE A 127 -2.65 2.62 -7.49
C PHE A 127 -1.31 2.53 -6.76
N ASP A 128 -1.29 1.86 -5.61
CA ASP A 128 -0.08 1.69 -4.79
C ASP A 128 1.01 0.89 -5.51
N GLU A 129 0.62 -0.15 -6.28
CA GLU A 129 1.56 -0.90 -7.11
C GLU A 129 2.23 -0.01 -8.16
N ALA A 130 1.50 0.89 -8.81
CA ALA A 130 2.06 1.75 -9.84
C ALA A 130 3.14 2.68 -9.27
N PHE A 131 2.91 3.30 -8.12
CA PHE A 131 3.91 4.15 -7.47
C PHE A 131 5.06 3.36 -6.84
N THR A 132 4.79 2.16 -6.34
CA THR A 132 5.86 1.26 -5.88
C THR A 132 6.81 0.88 -7.03
N ARG A 133 6.28 0.58 -8.22
CA ARG A 133 7.10 0.34 -9.42
C ARG A 133 7.84 1.60 -9.86
N GLN A 134 7.18 2.76 -9.85
CA GLN A 134 7.82 4.05 -10.14
C GLN A 134 9.06 4.28 -9.27
N LEU A 135 8.97 3.95 -7.98
CA LEU A 135 10.09 4.11 -7.05
C LEU A 135 11.21 3.10 -7.32
N LEU A 136 10.88 1.83 -7.52
CA LEU A 136 11.86 0.73 -7.48
C LEU A 136 12.52 0.43 -8.83
N GLU A 137 11.77 0.50 -9.94
CA GLU A 137 12.24 0.11 -11.27
C GLU A 137 13.47 0.89 -11.77
N PRO A 138 13.60 2.22 -11.53
CA PRO A 138 14.79 2.96 -11.95
C PRO A 138 16.10 2.43 -11.38
N TYR A 139 16.06 1.74 -10.25
CA TYR A 139 17.23 1.16 -9.57
C TYR A 139 17.38 -0.34 -9.79
N GLY A 140 16.60 -0.90 -10.71
CA GLY A 140 16.64 -2.33 -11.02
C GLY A 140 16.09 -3.22 -9.91
N ILE A 141 15.39 -2.64 -8.94
CA ILE A 141 14.71 -3.38 -7.87
C ILE A 141 13.36 -3.84 -8.41
N MET A 142 13.30 -5.11 -8.82
CA MET A 142 12.12 -5.74 -9.43
C MET A 142 11.65 -6.88 -8.53
N PRO A 143 11.05 -6.58 -7.36
CA PRO A 143 10.47 -7.65 -6.56
C PRO A 143 9.37 -8.34 -7.36
N GLY A 144 9.24 -9.66 -7.21
CA GLY A 144 8.16 -10.44 -7.82
C GLY A 144 6.82 -10.07 -7.17
N LEU A 145 6.44 -8.79 -7.35
CA LEU A 145 5.26 -8.25 -6.75
C LEU A 145 4.03 -8.91 -7.40
N PHE A 146 3.18 -9.53 -6.60
CA PHE A 146 1.75 -9.47 -6.78
C PHE A 146 1.12 -10.55 -7.65
N HIS A 147 1.46 -11.78 -7.36
CA HIS A 147 0.71 -12.90 -7.90
C HIS A 147 -0.67 -13.04 -7.22
N VAL A 148 -0.79 -12.69 -5.95
CA VAL A 148 -2.05 -12.72 -5.21
C VAL A 148 -2.48 -11.30 -4.88
N HIS A 149 -3.57 -10.88 -5.51
CA HIS A 149 -4.13 -9.55 -5.36
C HIS A 149 -5.04 -9.51 -4.13
N MET A 150 -4.66 -8.76 -3.12
CA MET A 150 -5.49 -8.50 -1.95
C MET A 150 -5.87 -7.03 -1.94
N ASP A 151 -7.15 -6.75 -2.18
CA ASP A 151 -7.69 -5.39 -2.29
C ASP A 151 -8.88 -5.27 -1.35
N THR A 152 -8.76 -4.38 -0.36
CA THR A 152 -9.81 -4.17 0.63
C THR A 152 -11.03 -3.48 0.04
N SER A 153 -10.92 -2.66 -1.00
CA SER A 153 -12.06 -2.00 -1.62
C SER A 153 -13.01 -3.00 -2.27
N GLY A 154 -12.48 -3.92 -3.07
CA GLY A 154 -13.27 -4.98 -3.71
C GLY A 154 -13.86 -5.96 -2.69
N LEU A 155 -13.06 -6.33 -1.69
CA LEU A 155 -13.52 -7.23 -0.62
C LEU A 155 -14.65 -6.60 0.20
N ALA A 156 -14.51 -5.34 0.60
CA ALA A 156 -15.51 -4.61 1.37
C ALA A 156 -16.79 -4.36 0.57
N LEU A 157 -16.67 -4.03 -0.72
CA LEU A 157 -17.84 -3.88 -1.59
C LEU A 157 -18.68 -5.16 -1.64
N LEU A 158 -18.04 -6.32 -1.78
CA LEU A 158 -18.72 -7.62 -1.88
C LEU A 158 -19.29 -8.10 -0.54
N THR A 159 -18.67 -7.73 0.58
CA THR A 159 -19.06 -8.28 1.89
C THR A 159 -19.88 -7.30 2.72
N LEU A 160 -19.63 -6.00 2.61
CA LEU A 160 -20.22 -4.95 3.46
C LEU A 160 -21.01 -3.91 2.67
N GLY A 161 -20.90 -3.87 1.33
CA GLY A 161 -21.57 -2.89 0.49
C GLY A 161 -20.91 -1.50 0.47
N VAL A 162 -19.71 -1.36 1.04
CA VAL A 162 -18.91 -0.12 1.04
C VAL A 162 -17.59 -0.34 0.31
N TYR A 163 -17.01 0.70 -0.32
CA TYR A 163 -15.78 0.54 -1.09
C TYR A 163 -14.77 1.70 -0.95
N ARG A 164 -15.21 2.89 -0.50
CA ARG A 164 -14.32 4.01 -0.23
C ARG A 164 -13.60 3.80 1.10
N SER A 165 -12.34 4.19 1.19
CA SER A 165 -11.53 4.00 2.40
C SER A 165 -12.19 4.63 3.63
N ASP A 166 -12.60 5.89 3.55
CA ASP A 166 -13.21 6.61 4.68
C ASP A 166 -14.52 5.94 5.14
N ASP A 167 -15.41 5.62 4.19
CA ASP A 167 -16.67 4.93 4.48
C ASP A 167 -16.41 3.54 5.11
N LEU A 168 -15.39 2.82 4.64
CA LEU A 168 -15.01 1.52 5.18
C LEU A 168 -14.46 1.62 6.60
N PHE A 169 -13.58 2.58 6.83
CA PHE A 169 -12.95 2.76 8.14
C PHE A 169 -13.97 3.21 9.18
N ASP A 170 -14.87 4.12 8.82
CA ASP A 170 -16.00 4.53 9.65
C ASP A 170 -16.94 3.34 9.94
N PHE A 171 -17.36 2.61 8.90
CA PHE A 171 -18.21 1.41 9.05
C PHE A 171 -17.61 0.38 10.00
N LEU A 172 -16.30 0.21 9.97
CA LEU A 172 -15.58 -0.71 10.84
C LEU A 172 -15.30 -0.13 12.25
N GLY A 173 -15.65 1.13 12.51
CA GLY A 173 -15.41 1.81 13.78
C GLY A 173 -13.93 2.04 14.05
N LEU A 174 -13.13 2.30 13.02
CA LEU A 174 -11.76 2.80 13.17
C LEU A 174 -11.83 4.29 13.52
N GLU A 175 -10.84 4.78 14.27
CA GLU A 175 -10.79 6.18 14.67
C GLU A 175 -10.70 7.10 13.44
N GLU A 176 -11.38 8.26 13.51
CA GLU A 176 -11.27 9.26 12.46
C GLU A 176 -9.84 9.76 12.36
N ARG A 177 -9.32 9.84 11.11
CA ARG A 177 -7.96 10.31 10.85
C ARG A 177 -7.94 11.82 10.81
N ALA A 178 -7.06 12.43 11.57
CA ALA A 178 -6.88 13.89 11.56
C ALA A 178 -6.30 14.39 10.21
N GLU A 179 -5.45 13.59 9.58
CA GLU A 179 -4.79 13.85 8.29
C GLU A 179 -4.54 12.52 7.57
N HIS A 180 -4.50 12.55 6.24
CA HIS A 180 -4.06 11.42 5.44
C HIS A 180 -2.54 11.25 5.60
N ASN A 181 -2.13 10.06 6.03
CA ASN A 181 -0.73 9.69 6.18
C ASN A 181 -0.56 8.25 5.71
N ALA A 182 0.29 8.04 4.74
CA ALA A 182 0.47 6.74 4.09
C ALA A 182 0.72 5.58 5.07
N LEU A 183 1.47 5.77 6.16
CA LEU A 183 1.68 4.70 7.13
C LEU A 183 0.43 4.40 7.95
N THR A 184 -0.28 5.42 8.41
CA THR A 184 -1.54 5.27 9.11
C THR A 184 -2.58 4.58 8.22
N ASP A 185 -2.64 4.95 6.95
CA ASP A 185 -3.59 4.41 5.98
C ASP A 185 -3.26 2.95 5.62
N ALA A 186 -1.99 2.59 5.52
CA ALA A 186 -1.56 1.18 5.39
C ALA A 186 -1.94 0.34 6.62
N ILE A 187 -1.77 0.89 7.84
CA ILE A 187 -2.17 0.21 9.09
C ILE A 187 -3.70 0.03 9.15
N TYR A 188 -4.47 1.04 8.77
CA TYR A 188 -5.93 0.97 8.75
C TYR A 188 -6.44 0.00 7.68
N THR A 189 -5.80 -0.03 6.52
CA THR A 189 -6.08 -1.02 5.47
C THR A 189 -5.85 -2.46 5.97
N LEU A 190 -4.76 -2.70 6.71
CA LEU A 190 -4.50 -3.99 7.32
C LEU A 190 -5.53 -4.34 8.40
N GLU A 191 -5.88 -3.40 9.27
CA GLU A 191 -6.90 -3.61 10.31
C GLU A 191 -8.29 -3.85 9.69
N ALA A 192 -8.64 -3.13 8.62
CA ALA A 192 -9.86 -3.37 7.87
C ALA A 192 -9.92 -4.81 7.29
N ALA A 193 -8.84 -5.26 6.67
CA ALA A 193 -8.74 -6.65 6.18
C ALA A 193 -8.91 -7.66 7.30
N LYS A 194 -8.34 -7.40 8.48
CA LYS A 194 -8.47 -8.25 9.67
C LYS A 194 -9.91 -8.32 10.18
N ARG A 195 -10.58 -7.17 10.31
CA ARG A 195 -11.99 -7.12 10.75
C ARG A 195 -12.93 -7.79 9.75
N ILE A 196 -12.75 -7.56 8.44
CA ILE A 196 -13.53 -8.24 7.41
C ILE A 196 -13.33 -9.76 7.51
N ARG A 197 -12.09 -10.24 7.69
CA ARG A 197 -11.81 -11.67 7.87
C ARG A 197 -12.51 -12.24 9.11
N GLN A 198 -12.57 -11.49 10.21
CA GLN A 198 -13.28 -11.90 11.41
C GLN A 198 -14.78 -12.03 11.14
N PHE A 199 -15.42 -11.07 10.47
CA PHE A 199 -16.83 -11.15 10.09
C PHE A 199 -17.13 -12.37 9.23
N VAL A 200 -16.27 -12.66 8.24
CA VAL A 200 -16.43 -13.85 7.39
C VAL A 200 -16.29 -15.14 8.19
N ASN A 201 -15.33 -15.22 9.12
CA ASN A 201 -15.15 -16.41 9.96
C ASN A 201 -16.34 -16.63 10.91
N ILE A 202 -16.84 -15.59 11.56
CA ILE A 202 -18.04 -15.67 12.39
C ILE A 202 -19.23 -16.14 11.57
N GLY A 203 -19.43 -15.59 10.37
CA GLY A 203 -20.52 -15.98 9.48
C GLY A 203 -20.46 -17.44 8.98
N LEU A 204 -19.25 -17.99 8.82
CA LEU A 204 -19.06 -19.36 8.31
C LEU A 204 -18.99 -20.42 9.40
N TYR A 205 -18.45 -20.11 10.56
CA TYR A 205 -18.09 -21.10 11.59
C TYR A 205 -18.78 -20.87 12.93
N GLY A 206 -19.50 -19.76 13.10
CA GLY A 206 -20.05 -19.35 14.40
C GLY A 206 -18.97 -18.72 15.30
N GLU A 207 -19.40 -18.19 16.42
CA GLU A 207 -18.46 -17.72 17.45
C GLU A 207 -17.73 -18.91 18.08
N GLU A 208 -16.39 -18.86 18.12
CA GLU A 208 -15.59 -19.69 19.04
C GLU A 208 -15.48 -18.99 20.40
#